data_8ffc947f83ca9fbfcdd2ce6e9159bcbe
#
_entry.id   8ffc947f83ca9fbfcdd2ce6e9159bcbe
#
_cell.length_a   1.000
_cell.length_b   1.000
_cell.length_c   1.000
_cell.angle_alpha   90.00
_cell.angle_beta   90.00
_cell.angle_gamma   90.00
#
_symmetry.space_group_name_H-M   'P 1'
#
loop_
_entity.id
_entity.type
_entity.pdbx_description
1 polymer ?
#
loop_
_entity_poly.entity_id
_entity_poly.type
_entity_poly.pdbx_seq_one_letter_code
_entity_poly.pdbx_strand_id
1 'polypeptide(L)'
;STFGLAWLVGTKLLKLDRDAALLIGAGSSICGAAAVMATEPVLRARSEQVTVAVSTVVIFGSLAIFLYPLLYTLQAEPVWGLRLPDFGVYIGSTVHEVAQVLAAARSIDQHTADVAVITKMVRVMMLAPFLLMLSMKAAPSAAAASGAAHATKKLSIPWFAFAFIGVVVFNSFFPLPAAVNQLVLQADTLMLAMAMAALGLSTHLSALRLSLIHI
;
A
#
# COMPACT_ATOMS: atom_id res chain seq x y z
N SER A 1 13.99 -0.20 -8.26
CA SER A 1 12.86 -0.32 -7.33
C SER A 1 11.54 -0.14 -8.09
N THR A 2 10.47 -0.77 -7.64
CA THR A 2 9.12 -0.71 -8.24
C THR A 2 8.64 0.73 -8.43
N PHE A 3 8.90 1.60 -7.46
CA PHE A 3 8.58 3.02 -7.53
C PHE A 3 9.24 3.73 -8.74
N GLY A 4 10.53 3.51 -8.95
CA GLY A 4 11.25 4.12 -10.06
C GLY A 4 10.76 3.60 -11.43
N LEU A 5 10.43 2.31 -11.49
CA LEU A 5 9.86 1.70 -12.69
C LEU A 5 8.46 2.27 -12.99
N ALA A 6 7.60 2.34 -11.97
CA ALA A 6 6.25 2.90 -12.11
C ALA A 6 6.28 4.37 -12.56
N TRP A 7 7.20 5.18 -12.00
CA TRP A 7 7.39 6.55 -12.44
C TRP A 7 7.87 6.65 -13.89
N LEU A 8 8.84 5.82 -14.27
CA LEU A 8 9.42 5.85 -15.62
C LEU A 8 8.41 5.37 -16.67
N VAL A 9 7.72 4.26 -16.41
CA VAL A 9 6.68 3.70 -17.30
C VAL A 9 5.49 4.66 -17.36
N GLY A 10 5.03 5.15 -16.22
CA GLY A 10 3.89 6.08 -16.13
C GLY A 10 4.14 7.36 -16.92
N THR A 11 5.31 7.99 -16.74
CA THR A 11 5.60 9.28 -17.40
C THR A 11 6.05 9.14 -18.84
N LYS A 12 6.91 8.15 -19.18
CA LYS A 12 7.47 8.02 -20.52
C LYS A 12 6.63 7.19 -21.48
N LEU A 13 6.05 6.09 -21.01
CA LEU A 13 5.30 5.18 -21.86
C LEU A 13 3.81 5.53 -21.89
N LEU A 14 3.19 5.71 -20.72
CA LEU A 14 1.77 5.98 -20.59
C LEU A 14 1.45 7.50 -20.64
N LYS A 15 2.47 8.36 -20.65
CA LYS A 15 2.32 9.83 -20.67
C LYS A 15 1.39 10.39 -19.58
N LEU A 16 1.33 9.68 -18.43
CA LEU A 16 0.58 10.12 -17.27
C LEU A 16 1.19 11.40 -16.69
N ASP A 17 0.36 12.20 -16.06
CA ASP A 17 0.82 13.32 -15.26
C ASP A 17 1.81 12.83 -14.18
N ARG A 18 2.86 13.61 -13.94
CA ARG A 18 3.95 13.27 -13.02
C ARG A 18 3.44 12.89 -11.63
N ASP A 19 2.49 13.66 -11.10
CA ASP A 19 1.97 13.46 -9.75
C ASP A 19 1.10 12.19 -9.67
N ALA A 20 0.31 11.91 -10.69
CA ALA A 20 -0.44 10.65 -10.81
C ALA A 20 0.50 9.44 -10.87
N ALA A 21 1.58 9.51 -11.68
CA ALA A 21 2.56 8.43 -11.77
C ALA A 21 3.32 8.21 -10.45
N LEU A 22 3.63 9.28 -9.70
CA LEU A 22 4.25 9.19 -8.38
C LEU A 22 3.30 8.59 -7.33
N LEU A 23 2.01 8.95 -7.35
CA LEU A 23 1.00 8.39 -6.45
C LEU A 23 0.78 6.90 -6.70
N ILE A 24 0.59 6.49 -7.96
CA ILE A 24 0.46 5.09 -8.35
C ILE A 24 1.72 4.32 -7.97
N GLY A 25 2.89 4.90 -8.21
CA GLY A 25 4.18 4.33 -7.84
C GLY A 25 4.33 4.14 -6.33
N ALA A 26 3.93 5.10 -5.52
CA ALA A 26 3.94 5.02 -4.07
C ALA A 26 2.99 3.92 -3.56
N GLY A 27 1.74 3.91 -4.05
CA GLY A 27 0.75 2.89 -3.71
C GLY A 27 1.22 1.49 -4.06
N SER A 28 1.70 1.28 -5.29
CA SER A 28 2.16 -0.04 -5.77
C SER A 28 3.43 -0.53 -5.07
N SER A 29 4.31 0.37 -4.64
CA SER A 29 5.60 -0.02 -4.06
C SER A 29 5.58 -0.20 -2.54
N ILE A 30 4.59 0.33 -1.81
CA ILE A 30 4.60 0.29 -0.34
C ILE A 30 3.37 -0.44 0.20
N CYS A 31 2.24 0.25 0.40
CA CYS A 31 1.08 -0.31 1.10
C CYS A 31 -0.28 0.10 0.52
N GLY A 32 -0.37 0.28 -0.78
CA GLY A 32 -1.63 0.56 -1.45
C GLY A 32 -2.20 1.95 -1.16
N ALA A 33 -3.48 2.02 -0.85
CA ALA A 33 -4.20 3.26 -0.64
C ALA A 33 -3.59 4.13 0.49
N ALA A 34 -3.10 3.53 1.57
CA ALA A 34 -2.48 4.26 2.66
C ALA A 34 -1.23 5.04 2.21
N ALA A 35 -0.40 4.44 1.33
CA ALA A 35 0.76 5.13 0.78
C ALA A 35 0.36 6.25 -0.19
N VAL A 36 -0.69 6.07 -0.97
CA VAL A 36 -1.24 7.12 -1.85
C VAL A 36 -1.70 8.32 -1.01
N MET A 37 -2.54 8.08 0.00
CA MET A 37 -3.08 9.12 0.88
C MET A 37 -1.98 9.83 1.69
N ALA A 38 -0.95 9.11 2.14
CA ALA A 38 0.19 9.70 2.84
C ALA A 38 1.10 10.53 1.91
N THR A 39 1.13 10.21 0.62
CA THR A 39 1.93 10.90 -0.39
C THR A 39 1.22 12.14 -0.95
N GLU A 40 -0.11 12.13 -0.98
CA GLU A 40 -0.95 13.25 -1.47
C GLU A 40 -0.54 14.61 -0.89
N PRO A 41 -0.47 14.82 0.43
CA PRO A 41 -0.12 16.13 1.00
C PRO A 41 1.32 16.56 0.70
N VAL A 42 2.21 15.61 0.44
CA VAL A 42 3.61 15.89 0.07
C VAL A 42 3.70 16.42 -1.35
N LEU A 43 2.93 15.84 -2.28
CA LEU A 43 2.90 16.25 -3.69
C LEU A 43 1.89 17.37 -3.95
N ARG A 44 0.94 17.60 -3.04
CA ARG A 44 -0.24 18.48 -3.24
C ARG A 44 -1.02 18.07 -4.48
N ALA A 45 -1.20 16.76 -4.65
CA ALA A 45 -1.86 16.20 -5.80
C ALA A 45 -3.37 16.53 -5.80
N ARG A 46 -3.95 16.53 -6.99
CA ARG A 46 -5.40 16.78 -7.14
C ARG A 46 -6.19 15.53 -6.69
N SER A 47 -7.37 15.74 -6.13
CA SER A 47 -8.23 14.65 -5.63
C SER A 47 -8.56 13.61 -6.72
N GLU A 48 -8.66 14.02 -7.98
CA GLU A 48 -8.85 13.13 -9.12
C GLU A 48 -7.68 12.15 -9.30
N GLN A 49 -6.45 12.64 -9.19
CA GLN A 49 -5.23 11.82 -9.30
C GLN A 49 -5.13 10.82 -8.15
N VAL A 50 -5.52 11.25 -6.95
CA VAL A 50 -5.58 10.38 -5.76
C VAL A 50 -6.61 9.27 -5.95
N THR A 51 -7.81 9.62 -6.42
CA THR A 51 -8.89 8.66 -6.69
C THR A 51 -8.46 7.61 -7.71
N VAL A 52 -7.83 8.02 -8.81
CA VAL A 52 -7.31 7.10 -9.83
C VAL A 52 -6.24 6.18 -9.24
N ALA A 53 -5.29 6.72 -8.48
CA ALA A 53 -4.22 5.92 -7.88
C ALA A 53 -4.77 4.91 -6.86
N VAL A 54 -5.70 5.33 -5.98
CA VAL A 54 -6.35 4.43 -5.01
C VAL A 54 -7.15 3.35 -5.74
N SER A 55 -7.97 3.72 -6.74
CA SER A 55 -8.75 2.75 -7.52
C SER A 55 -7.87 1.70 -8.18
N THR A 56 -6.73 2.12 -8.76
CA THR A 56 -5.77 1.22 -9.40
C THR A 56 -5.25 0.18 -8.40
N VAL A 57 -4.74 0.61 -7.25
CA VAL A 57 -4.16 -0.32 -6.25
C VAL A 57 -5.22 -1.24 -5.64
N VAL A 58 -6.45 -0.75 -5.44
CA VAL A 58 -7.56 -1.56 -4.90
C VAL A 58 -7.95 -2.66 -5.89
N ILE A 59 -8.11 -2.33 -7.17
CA ILE A 59 -8.54 -3.30 -8.19
C ILE A 59 -7.49 -4.38 -8.39
N PHE A 60 -6.24 -3.99 -8.66
CA PHE A 60 -5.17 -4.97 -8.86
C PHE A 60 -4.92 -5.80 -7.61
N GLY A 61 -5.03 -5.20 -6.42
CA GLY A 61 -4.93 -5.92 -5.16
C GLY A 61 -6.09 -6.90 -4.93
N SER A 62 -7.32 -6.52 -5.30
CA SER A 62 -8.48 -7.40 -5.22
C SER A 62 -8.40 -8.57 -6.20
N LEU A 63 -7.91 -8.33 -7.41
CA LEU A 63 -7.63 -9.40 -8.37
C LEU A 63 -6.55 -10.36 -7.84
N ALA A 64 -5.54 -9.84 -7.15
CA ALA A 64 -4.47 -10.64 -6.57
C ALA A 64 -4.95 -11.62 -5.50
N ILE A 65 -6.05 -11.30 -4.76
CA ILE A 65 -6.64 -12.21 -3.77
C ILE A 65 -7.03 -13.56 -4.40
N PHE A 66 -7.54 -13.53 -5.63
CA PHE A 66 -7.96 -14.74 -6.34
C PHE A 66 -6.83 -15.32 -7.20
N LEU A 67 -6.04 -14.47 -7.82
CA LEU A 67 -5.00 -14.88 -8.76
C LEU A 67 -3.86 -15.62 -8.07
N TYR A 68 -3.41 -15.18 -6.90
CA TYR A 68 -2.25 -15.80 -6.26
C TYR A 68 -2.52 -17.20 -5.70
N PRO A 69 -3.65 -17.48 -5.01
CA PRO A 69 -3.98 -18.84 -4.65
C PRO A 69 -4.15 -19.75 -5.87
N LEU A 70 -4.75 -19.22 -6.95
CA LEU A 70 -4.86 -19.96 -8.21
C LEU A 70 -3.48 -20.27 -8.81
N LEU A 71 -2.57 -19.31 -8.85
CA LEU A 71 -1.20 -19.53 -9.31
C LEU A 71 -0.49 -20.56 -8.43
N TYR A 72 -0.73 -20.54 -7.12
CA TYR A 72 -0.18 -21.52 -6.21
C TYR A 72 -0.69 -22.94 -6.50
N THR A 73 -1.99 -23.11 -6.75
CA THR A 73 -2.58 -24.42 -7.09
C THR A 73 -2.17 -24.94 -8.47
N LEU A 74 -1.94 -24.04 -9.43
CA LEU A 74 -1.47 -24.39 -10.76
C LEU A 74 0.02 -24.77 -10.80
N GLN A 75 0.80 -24.44 -9.77
CA GLN A 75 2.17 -24.89 -9.59
C GLN A 75 2.23 -26.33 -9.07
N ALA A 76 1.65 -27.29 -9.80
CA ALA A 76 1.70 -28.72 -9.44
C ALA A 76 3.15 -29.28 -9.42
N GLU A 77 4.06 -28.64 -10.11
CA GLU A 77 5.51 -28.78 -10.00
C GLU A 77 6.08 -27.37 -9.77
N PRO A 78 7.16 -27.18 -8.99
CA PRO A 78 7.69 -25.85 -8.71
C PRO A 78 8.35 -25.27 -9.97
N VAL A 79 7.53 -24.82 -10.93
CA VAL A 79 7.99 -24.17 -12.17
C VAL A 79 8.93 -23.00 -11.85
N TRP A 80 8.76 -22.40 -10.66
CA TRP A 80 9.58 -21.28 -10.17
C TRP A 80 10.44 -21.66 -8.95
N GLY A 81 10.40 -22.93 -8.49
CA GLY A 81 11.17 -23.40 -7.33
C GLY A 81 10.76 -22.76 -5.99
N LEU A 82 9.64 -22.04 -5.93
CA LEU A 82 9.16 -21.34 -4.74
C LEU A 82 8.50 -22.33 -3.78
N ARG A 83 9.10 -22.50 -2.59
CA ARG A 83 8.50 -23.24 -1.47
C ARG A 83 7.43 -22.40 -0.79
N LEU A 84 6.60 -23.01 0.06
CA LEU A 84 5.54 -22.33 0.81
C LEU A 84 5.96 -21.02 1.51
N PRO A 85 7.08 -20.98 2.26
CA PRO A 85 7.53 -19.74 2.89
C PRO A 85 7.90 -18.66 1.87
N ASP A 86 8.54 -19.05 0.76
CA ASP A 86 8.94 -18.13 -0.30
C ASP A 86 7.71 -17.53 -1.00
N PHE A 87 6.63 -18.31 -1.11
CA PHE A 87 5.37 -17.83 -1.67
C PHE A 87 4.68 -16.82 -0.75
N GLY A 88 4.78 -16.98 0.57
CA GLY A 88 4.36 -15.98 1.54
C GLY A 88 5.11 -14.65 1.38
N VAL A 89 6.43 -14.70 1.21
CA VAL A 89 7.25 -13.53 0.90
C VAL A 89 6.83 -12.90 -0.43
N TYR A 90 6.53 -13.71 -1.45
CA TYR A 90 6.06 -13.23 -2.74
C TYR A 90 4.73 -12.48 -2.61
N ILE A 91 3.72 -13.04 -1.94
CA ILE A 91 2.43 -12.38 -1.68
C ILE A 91 2.64 -11.08 -0.90
N GLY A 92 3.33 -11.11 0.23
CA GLY A 92 3.57 -9.93 1.08
C GLY A 92 4.34 -8.81 0.38
N SER A 93 5.25 -9.19 -0.55
CA SER A 93 6.04 -8.23 -1.30
C SER A 93 5.34 -7.65 -2.53
N THR A 94 4.31 -8.28 -3.06
CA THR A 94 3.67 -7.87 -4.32
C THR A 94 2.25 -7.35 -4.15
N VAL A 95 1.42 -7.94 -3.30
CA VAL A 95 0.04 -7.48 -3.05
C VAL A 95 0.05 -6.11 -2.36
N HIS A 96 -0.92 -5.27 -2.67
CA HIS A 96 -0.90 -3.86 -2.32
C HIS A 96 -1.26 -3.59 -0.87
N GLU A 97 -2.32 -4.19 -0.33
CA GLU A 97 -2.85 -3.89 1.00
C GLU A 97 -2.75 -5.08 1.96
N VAL A 98 -2.66 -4.78 3.27
CA VAL A 98 -2.52 -5.80 4.33
C VAL A 98 -3.70 -6.77 4.35
N ALA A 99 -4.93 -6.25 4.24
CA ALA A 99 -6.13 -7.09 4.21
C ALA A 99 -6.15 -8.03 3.00
N GLN A 100 -5.74 -7.55 1.83
CA GLN A 100 -5.62 -8.34 0.61
C GLN A 100 -4.53 -9.41 0.72
N VAL A 101 -3.38 -9.06 1.33
CA VAL A 101 -2.29 -10.02 1.63
C VAL A 101 -2.81 -11.14 2.51
N LEU A 102 -3.49 -10.79 3.59
CA LEU A 102 -4.04 -11.75 4.53
C LEU A 102 -5.08 -12.66 3.88
N ALA A 103 -6.01 -12.10 3.09
CA ALA A 103 -7.02 -12.86 2.38
C ALA A 103 -6.40 -13.84 1.37
N ALA A 104 -5.45 -13.38 0.55
CA ALA A 104 -4.77 -14.22 -0.42
C ALA A 104 -3.94 -15.35 0.23
N ALA A 105 -3.17 -15.02 1.26
CA ALA A 105 -2.28 -15.98 1.89
C ALA A 105 -3.02 -17.00 2.78
N ARG A 106 -4.07 -16.59 3.52
CA ARG A 106 -4.91 -17.51 4.32
C ARG A 106 -5.65 -18.55 3.49
N SER A 107 -5.98 -18.25 2.24
CA SER A 107 -6.60 -19.23 1.35
C SER A 107 -5.64 -20.34 0.92
N ILE A 108 -4.34 -20.20 1.16
CA ILE A 108 -3.32 -21.22 0.94
C ILE A 108 -3.07 -21.99 2.23
N ASP A 109 -2.50 -21.33 3.24
CA ASP A 109 -2.31 -21.89 4.59
C ASP A 109 -1.94 -20.79 5.60
N GLN A 110 -2.03 -21.12 6.91
CA GLN A 110 -1.78 -20.18 7.99
C GLN A 110 -0.31 -19.71 8.06
N HIS A 111 0.64 -20.62 7.84
CA HIS A 111 2.07 -20.28 7.90
C HIS A 111 2.46 -19.30 6.77
N THR A 112 1.95 -19.53 5.56
CA THR A 112 2.11 -18.60 4.43
C THR A 112 1.53 -17.23 4.75
N ALA A 113 0.37 -17.19 5.45
CA ALA A 113 -0.25 -15.93 5.87
C ALA A 113 0.64 -15.17 6.86
N ASP A 114 1.20 -15.85 7.86
CA ASP A 114 2.07 -15.21 8.85
C ASP A 114 3.33 -14.62 8.20
N VAL A 115 3.98 -15.37 7.31
CA VAL A 115 5.15 -14.90 6.56
C VAL A 115 4.79 -13.72 5.64
N ALA A 116 3.65 -13.78 4.95
CA ALA A 116 3.19 -12.73 4.06
C ALA A 116 2.90 -11.42 4.81
N VAL A 117 2.24 -11.51 5.96
CA VAL A 117 1.95 -10.33 6.80
C VAL A 117 3.23 -9.71 7.33
N ILE A 118 4.17 -10.51 7.87
CA ILE A 118 5.46 -10.00 8.35
C ILE A 118 6.20 -9.27 7.23
N THR A 119 6.28 -9.89 6.05
CA THR A 119 6.92 -9.28 4.87
C THR A 119 6.25 -7.96 4.49
N LYS A 120 4.92 -7.92 4.55
CA LYS A 120 4.17 -6.69 4.28
C LYS A 120 4.43 -5.61 5.32
N MET A 121 4.53 -5.95 6.60
CA MET A 121 4.83 -5.00 7.67
C MET A 121 6.20 -4.33 7.47
N VAL A 122 7.22 -5.09 7.06
CA VAL A 122 8.53 -4.52 6.70
C VAL A 122 8.41 -3.48 5.58
N ARG A 123 7.58 -3.74 4.55
CA ARG A 123 7.33 -2.74 3.49
C ARG A 123 6.61 -1.51 4.02
N VAL A 124 5.62 -1.67 4.90
CA VAL A 124 4.90 -0.54 5.50
C VAL A 124 5.83 0.35 6.30
N MET A 125 6.79 -0.21 7.04
CA MET A 125 7.81 0.57 7.75
C MET A 125 8.65 1.45 6.81
N MET A 126 8.87 1.02 5.57
CA MET A 126 9.61 1.79 4.58
C MET A 126 8.86 3.06 4.11
N LEU A 127 7.59 3.22 4.46
CA LEU A 127 6.82 4.42 4.13
C LEU A 127 7.41 5.68 4.78
N ALA A 128 7.86 5.58 6.02
CA ALA A 128 8.43 6.72 6.75
C ALA A 128 9.70 7.30 6.07
N PRO A 129 10.75 6.51 5.81
CA PRO A 129 11.94 7.02 5.10
C PRO A 129 11.62 7.43 3.66
N PHE A 130 10.66 6.76 2.99
CA PHE A 130 10.23 7.14 1.66
C PHE A 130 9.60 8.53 1.62
N LEU A 131 8.66 8.84 2.52
CA LEU A 131 8.03 10.16 2.60
C LEU A 131 9.04 11.25 2.95
N LEU A 132 10.01 10.97 3.81
CA LEU A 132 11.11 11.89 4.11
C LEU A 132 11.92 12.19 2.85
N MET A 133 12.36 11.18 2.11
CA MET A 133 13.10 11.37 0.87
C MET A 133 12.29 12.11 -0.19
N LEU A 134 10.99 11.80 -0.29
CA LEU A 134 10.11 12.47 -1.24
C LEU A 134 9.91 13.94 -0.87
N SER A 135 9.69 14.26 0.40
CA SER A 135 9.53 15.64 0.88
C SER A 135 10.79 16.49 0.70
N MET A 136 11.96 15.87 0.74
CA MET A 136 13.23 16.55 0.46
C MET A 136 13.42 16.84 -1.04
N LYS A 137 12.92 15.94 -1.92
CA LYS A 137 13.03 16.05 -3.37
C LYS A 137 11.88 16.80 -4.02
N ALA A 138 10.73 16.90 -3.37
CA ALA A 138 9.64 17.76 -3.78
C ALA A 138 10.06 19.21 -3.54
N ALA A 139 10.90 19.75 -4.45
CA ALA A 139 11.24 21.15 -4.48
C ALA A 139 9.95 21.97 -4.62
N PRO A 140 9.88 23.21 -4.11
CA PRO A 140 8.71 24.07 -4.19
C PRO A 140 8.46 24.44 -5.65
N SER A 141 7.82 23.56 -6.41
CA SER A 141 7.30 23.83 -7.73
C SER A 141 6.03 24.64 -7.55
N ALA A 142 6.03 25.86 -8.05
CA ALA A 142 4.91 26.77 -8.27
C ALA A 142 4.24 27.51 -7.08
N ALA A 143 4.70 27.39 -5.84
CA ALA A 143 4.19 28.27 -4.77
C ALA A 143 4.92 29.63 -4.68
N ALA A 144 5.91 29.89 -5.53
CA ALA A 144 6.62 31.17 -5.59
C ALA A 144 5.89 32.26 -6.42
N ALA A 145 4.79 31.92 -7.09
CA ALA A 145 4.08 32.87 -7.95
C ALA A 145 2.82 33.52 -7.32
N SER A 146 2.38 33.07 -6.17
CA SER A 146 1.31 33.72 -5.39
C SER A 146 1.81 34.03 -3.99
N GLY A 147 2.08 35.29 -3.72
CA GLY A 147 2.69 35.89 -2.54
C GLY A 147 2.04 35.58 -1.18
N ALA A 148 1.81 34.34 -0.85
CA ALA A 148 1.42 33.86 0.47
C ALA A 148 2.67 33.41 1.22
N ALA A 149 3.30 34.41 1.87
CA ALA A 149 4.33 34.20 2.86
C ALA A 149 3.85 33.25 3.98
N HIS A 150 4.78 32.39 4.47
CA HIS A 150 4.66 31.56 5.68
C HIS A 150 3.82 30.26 5.57
N ALA A 151 3.99 29.46 4.52
CA ALA A 151 3.75 28.04 4.68
C ALA A 151 5.02 27.39 5.31
N THR A 152 5.09 27.31 6.63
CA THR A 152 6.06 26.50 7.33
C THR A 152 6.02 25.09 6.72
N LYS A 153 7.18 24.57 6.28
CA LYS A 153 7.38 23.17 5.87
C LYS A 153 6.97 22.29 7.05
N LYS A 154 5.69 21.97 7.19
CA LYS A 154 5.26 20.94 8.13
C LYS A 154 5.74 19.62 7.53
N LEU A 155 6.88 19.16 8.01
CA LEU A 155 7.33 17.79 7.77
C LEU A 155 6.20 16.88 8.23
N SER A 156 5.55 16.20 7.30
CA SER A 156 4.49 15.24 7.62
C SER A 156 5.17 14.03 8.28
N ILE A 157 5.30 14.10 9.61
CA ILE A 157 5.87 13.01 10.39
C ILE A 157 4.81 11.90 10.44
N PRO A 158 5.09 10.70 9.94
CA PRO A 158 4.13 9.59 9.95
C PRO A 158 4.05 9.00 11.37
N TRP A 159 3.26 9.65 12.24
CA TRP A 159 3.10 9.25 13.64
C TRP A 159 2.68 7.79 13.80
N PHE A 160 1.92 7.25 12.83
CA PHE A 160 1.52 5.84 12.86
C PHE A 160 2.70 4.88 12.80
N ALA A 161 3.80 5.23 12.11
CA ALA A 161 4.98 4.38 12.03
C ALA A 161 5.70 4.31 13.39
N PHE A 162 5.78 5.44 14.10
CA PHE A 162 6.34 5.47 15.46
C PHE A 162 5.44 4.75 16.46
N ALA A 163 4.12 4.92 16.36
CA ALA A 163 3.16 4.19 17.16
C ALA A 163 3.26 2.67 16.93
N PHE A 164 3.40 2.25 15.66
CA PHE A 164 3.59 0.83 15.34
C PHE A 164 4.86 0.26 15.98
N ILE A 165 6.00 0.95 15.84
CA ILE A 165 7.26 0.52 16.48
C ILE A 165 7.07 0.46 18.00
N GLY A 166 6.42 1.46 18.58
CA GLY A 166 6.11 1.48 20.02
C GLY A 166 5.30 0.27 20.48
N VAL A 167 4.25 -0.10 19.72
CA VAL A 167 3.42 -1.28 20.03
C VAL A 167 4.21 -2.57 19.87
N VAL A 168 5.06 -2.70 18.84
CA VAL A 168 5.92 -3.88 18.65
C VAL A 168 6.89 -4.04 19.82
N VAL A 169 7.56 -2.96 20.23
CA VAL A 169 8.47 -2.95 21.37
C VAL A 169 7.70 -3.28 22.66
N PHE A 170 6.55 -2.65 22.89
CA PHE A 170 5.73 -2.93 24.05
C PHE A 170 5.32 -4.40 24.14
N ASN A 171 4.80 -4.97 23.04
CA ASN A 171 4.37 -6.36 23.00
C ASN A 171 5.54 -7.36 23.12
N SER A 172 6.76 -6.94 22.76
CA SER A 172 7.96 -7.75 22.93
C SER A 172 8.37 -7.90 24.41
N PHE A 173 8.15 -6.84 25.21
CA PHE A 173 8.49 -6.86 26.65
C PHE A 173 7.32 -7.29 27.54
N PHE A 174 6.10 -7.02 27.13
CA PHE A 174 4.87 -7.30 27.88
C PHE A 174 3.90 -8.10 27.02
N PRO A 175 4.07 -9.44 26.93
CA PRO A 175 3.15 -10.27 26.16
C PRO A 175 1.74 -10.16 26.75
N LEU A 176 0.78 -9.79 25.92
CA LEU A 176 -0.61 -9.64 26.30
C LEU A 176 -1.22 -10.99 26.70
N PRO A 177 -2.11 -11.04 27.73
CA PRO A 177 -2.87 -12.23 28.05
C PRO A 177 -3.64 -12.76 26.83
N ALA A 178 -3.75 -14.09 26.70
CA ALA A 178 -4.36 -14.73 25.54
C ALA A 178 -5.79 -14.21 25.24
N ALA A 179 -6.59 -13.94 26.28
CA ALA A 179 -7.94 -13.42 26.13
C ALA A 179 -7.96 -12.02 25.50
N VAL A 180 -7.05 -11.12 25.93
CA VAL A 180 -6.93 -9.77 25.38
C VAL A 180 -6.43 -9.85 23.93
N ASN A 181 -5.46 -10.72 23.65
CA ASN A 181 -4.93 -10.91 22.31
C ASN A 181 -6.01 -11.39 21.32
N GLN A 182 -6.86 -12.34 21.74
CA GLN A 182 -7.99 -12.79 20.93
C GLN A 182 -9.00 -11.67 20.66
N LEU A 183 -9.34 -10.84 21.65
CA LEU A 183 -10.23 -9.71 21.46
C LEU A 183 -9.65 -8.69 20.47
N VAL A 184 -8.36 -8.38 20.61
CA VAL A 184 -7.66 -7.47 19.69
C VAL A 184 -7.65 -8.04 18.26
N LEU A 185 -7.37 -9.32 18.07
CA LEU A 185 -7.40 -9.97 16.76
C LEU A 185 -8.80 -9.98 16.13
N GLN A 186 -9.85 -10.19 16.92
CA GLN A 186 -11.23 -10.09 16.42
C GLN A 186 -11.59 -8.67 16.00
N ALA A 187 -11.22 -7.68 16.81
CA ALA A 187 -11.42 -6.28 16.48
C ALA A 187 -10.65 -5.88 15.22
N ASP A 188 -9.39 -6.28 15.09
CA ASP A 188 -8.56 -6.05 13.91
C ASP A 188 -9.20 -6.66 12.65
N THR A 189 -9.64 -7.91 12.72
CA THR A 189 -10.31 -8.60 11.60
C THR A 189 -11.58 -7.86 11.16
N LEU A 190 -12.39 -7.38 12.13
CA LEU A 190 -13.58 -6.60 11.84
C LEU A 190 -13.23 -5.25 11.19
N MET A 191 -12.24 -4.53 11.73
CA MET A 191 -11.77 -3.26 11.18
C MET A 191 -11.21 -3.41 9.77
N LEU A 192 -10.45 -4.46 9.49
CA LEU A 192 -9.96 -4.79 8.15
C LEU A 192 -11.10 -5.08 7.18
N ALA A 193 -12.11 -5.86 7.60
CA ALA A 193 -13.29 -6.13 6.78
C ALA A 193 -14.07 -4.86 6.47
N MET A 194 -14.26 -3.99 7.46
CA MET A 194 -14.92 -2.69 7.28
C MET A 194 -14.13 -1.78 6.33
N ALA A 195 -12.81 -1.72 6.48
CA ALA A 195 -11.94 -0.94 5.60
C ALA A 195 -12.02 -1.43 4.16
N MET A 196 -12.00 -2.75 3.92
CA MET A 196 -12.16 -3.33 2.59
C MET A 196 -13.54 -3.06 1.99
N ALA A 197 -14.60 -3.14 2.78
CA ALA A 197 -15.95 -2.80 2.34
C ALA A 197 -16.06 -1.31 1.97
N ALA A 198 -15.49 -0.41 2.77
CA ALA A 198 -15.48 1.02 2.50
C ALA A 198 -14.70 1.36 1.22
N LEU A 199 -13.53 0.73 1.01
CA LEU A 199 -12.74 0.89 -0.22
C LEU A 199 -13.49 0.35 -1.44
N GLY A 200 -14.16 -0.80 -1.32
CA GLY A 200 -14.99 -1.35 -2.38
C GLY A 200 -16.15 -0.43 -2.77
N LEU A 201 -16.82 0.16 -1.79
CA LEU A 201 -17.91 1.12 -2.01
C LEU A 201 -17.43 2.45 -2.61
N SER A 202 -16.23 2.91 -2.25
CA SER A 202 -15.64 4.14 -2.78
C SER A 202 -15.06 3.98 -4.19
N THR A 203 -14.87 2.75 -4.67
CA THR A 203 -14.34 2.45 -5.99
C THR A 203 -15.44 2.55 -7.05
N HIS A 204 -15.58 3.71 -7.68
CA HIS A 204 -16.56 3.91 -8.75
C HIS A 204 -16.00 3.43 -10.09
N LEU A 205 -16.74 2.53 -10.76
CA LEU A 205 -16.45 2.08 -12.14
C LEU A 205 -16.36 3.24 -13.15
N SER A 206 -17.05 4.34 -12.89
CA SER A 206 -16.97 5.57 -13.70
C SER A 206 -15.60 6.24 -13.63
N ALA A 207 -14.93 6.22 -12.48
CA ALA A 207 -13.58 6.77 -12.33
C ALA A 207 -12.56 5.96 -13.15
N LEU A 208 -12.76 4.65 -13.27
CA LEU A 208 -11.94 3.79 -14.13
C LEU A 208 -12.15 4.06 -15.63
N ARG A 209 -13.40 4.27 -16.05
CA ARG A 209 -13.70 4.64 -17.45
C ARG A 209 -13.05 5.96 -17.82
N LEU A 210 -13.10 6.96 -16.94
CA LEU A 210 -12.41 8.25 -17.15
C LEU A 210 -10.89 8.07 -17.23
N SER A 211 -10.29 7.22 -16.40
CA SER A 211 -8.86 6.91 -16.47
C SER A 211 -8.47 6.21 -17.78
N LEU A 212 -9.32 5.29 -18.28
CA LEU A 212 -9.08 4.58 -19.54
C LEU A 212 -9.31 5.43 -20.81
N ILE A 213 -10.13 6.47 -20.72
CA ILE A 213 -10.40 7.38 -21.87
C ILE A 213 -9.32 8.46 -21.99
N HIS A 214 -8.59 8.75 -20.92
CA HIS A 214 -7.50 9.76 -20.92
C HIS A 214 -6.09 9.15 -21.03
N ILE A 215 -5.98 7.81 -21.21
CA ILE A 215 -4.76 7.09 -21.60
C ILE A 215 -4.80 6.85 -23.12
#